data_7d5db04e2cf272d09b6c22e3eaf690aa
#
_entry.id   7d5db04e2cf272d09b6c22e3eaf690aa
#
_cell.length_a   1.000
_cell.length_b   1.000
_cell.length_c   1.000
_cell.angle_alpha   90.00
_cell.angle_beta   90.00
_cell.angle_gamma   90.00
#
_symmetry.space_group_name_H-M   'P 1'
#
loop_
_entity.id
_entity.type
_entity.pdbx_description
1 polymer ?
#
loop_
_entity_poly.entity_id
_entity_poly.type
_entity_poly.pdbx_seq_one_letter_code
_entity_poly.pdbx_strand_id
1 'polypeptide(L)'
;ALRSNMDYLITDENLIKKGEEKFYSEKLIYMPDIWNSLSKPKNLPEIDLNICKNNKTFTFGSLSNFQKISVETIKVWSNILNNTNSKLILKSSINNSNDLKKNLYEKFLKENVNPEKIEVFDRVENQKNHLEFYNKFNLTLDTFPYPGVTTSFESVLMGKPFLTMRGNNFNSRCGESININLGLKDFIATDENDYYEKALKFYKDSNKISKMGQQLREHALNSPLLDVKKFSKNFYDKLYEIYTSH
;
A
#
# COMPACT_ATOMS: atom_id res chain seq x y z
N ALA A 1 17.97 -6.70 8.62
CA ALA A 1 18.52 -5.36 8.46
C ALA A 1 20.04 -5.35 8.29
N LEU A 2 20.70 -6.49 8.42
CA LEU A 2 22.15 -6.69 8.23
C LEU A 2 23.00 -5.72 9.08
N ARG A 3 22.57 -5.44 10.30
CA ARG A 3 23.34 -4.66 11.27
C ARG A 3 23.85 -5.57 12.37
N SER A 4 25.16 -5.60 12.55
CA SER A 4 25.88 -6.46 13.50
C SER A 4 25.48 -6.28 14.97
N ASN A 5 24.70 -5.28 15.30
CA ASN A 5 24.25 -4.93 16.66
C ASN A 5 22.75 -5.12 16.87
N MET A 6 22.10 -5.90 15.99
CA MET A 6 20.71 -6.33 16.15
C MET A 6 20.68 -7.85 16.23
N ASP A 7 20.17 -8.38 17.34
CA ASP A 7 20.11 -9.82 17.57
C ASP A 7 18.89 -10.47 16.93
N TYR A 8 17.79 -9.72 16.84
CA TYR A 8 16.49 -10.24 16.40
C TYR A 8 15.83 -9.32 15.37
N LEU A 9 15.10 -9.96 14.44
CA LEU A 9 14.24 -9.29 13.47
C LEU A 9 12.81 -9.85 13.55
N ILE A 10 11.84 -8.97 13.80
CA ILE A 10 10.42 -9.33 13.80
C ILE A 10 9.94 -9.39 12.37
N THR A 11 9.27 -10.49 12.03
CA THR A 11 8.77 -10.75 10.68
C THR A 11 7.47 -11.56 10.71
N ASP A 12 6.94 -11.90 9.56
CA ASP A 12 5.93 -12.93 9.35
C ASP A 12 6.31 -13.83 8.15
N GLU A 13 5.58 -14.92 7.94
CA GLU A 13 5.86 -15.89 6.88
C GLU A 13 5.66 -15.34 5.46
N ASN A 14 4.94 -14.23 5.29
CA ASN A 14 4.74 -13.58 4.00
C ASN A 14 5.92 -12.68 3.62
N LEU A 15 6.63 -12.13 4.61
CA LEU A 15 7.78 -11.24 4.41
C LEU A 15 9.09 -12.00 4.22
N ILE A 16 9.34 -12.99 5.07
CA ILE A 16 10.53 -13.86 4.98
C ILE A 16 10.02 -15.29 4.91
N LYS A 17 10.19 -15.90 3.74
CA LYS A 17 9.71 -17.25 3.47
C LYS A 17 10.68 -18.29 4.01
N LYS A 18 10.15 -19.46 4.31
CA LYS A 18 10.96 -20.61 4.74
C LYS A 18 12.11 -20.86 3.75
N GLY A 19 13.33 -20.94 4.29
CA GLY A 19 14.57 -21.12 3.53
C GLY A 19 15.28 -19.81 3.14
N GLU A 20 14.68 -18.66 3.44
CA GLU A 20 15.30 -17.33 3.23
C GLU A 20 16.02 -16.82 4.50
N GLU A 21 15.88 -17.51 5.63
CA GLU A 21 16.48 -17.13 6.92
C GLU A 21 18.00 -16.95 6.82
N LYS A 22 18.62 -17.74 5.95
CA LYS A 22 20.09 -17.70 5.68
C LYS A 22 20.59 -16.36 5.12
N PHE A 23 19.69 -15.50 4.63
CA PHE A 23 20.04 -14.17 4.13
C PHE A 23 20.01 -13.08 5.21
N TYR A 24 19.69 -13.45 6.45
CA TYR A 24 19.60 -12.53 7.60
C TYR A 24 20.62 -12.93 8.64
N SER A 25 21.28 -11.95 9.23
CA SER A 25 22.21 -12.13 10.35
C SER A 25 21.49 -12.22 11.69
N GLU A 26 20.29 -11.64 11.74
CA GLU A 26 19.44 -11.60 12.92
C GLU A 26 18.66 -12.93 13.07
N LYS A 27 18.39 -13.34 14.31
CA LYS A 27 17.43 -14.41 14.60
C LYS A 27 16.02 -13.91 14.28
N LEU A 28 15.26 -14.68 13.50
CA LEU A 28 13.92 -14.26 13.04
C LEU A 28 12.86 -14.61 14.07
N ILE A 29 12.03 -13.63 14.41
CA ILE A 29 10.85 -13.80 15.26
C ILE A 29 9.63 -13.71 14.36
N TYR A 30 9.01 -14.84 14.06
CA TYR A 30 7.83 -14.92 13.24
C TYR A 30 6.58 -14.59 14.08
N MET A 31 5.90 -13.50 13.72
CA MET A 31 4.58 -13.20 14.24
C MET A 31 3.53 -14.11 13.58
N PRO A 32 2.51 -14.57 14.32
CA PRO A 32 1.55 -15.56 13.80
C PRO A 32 0.75 -15.10 12.58
N ASP A 33 0.43 -13.82 12.50
CA ASP A 33 -0.43 -13.26 11.44
C ASP A 33 0.34 -12.25 10.57
N ILE A 34 0.76 -11.14 11.18
CA ILE A 34 1.40 -10.01 10.49
C ILE A 34 2.48 -9.40 11.37
N TRP A 35 3.56 -8.90 10.75
CA TRP A 35 4.71 -8.31 11.46
C TRP A 35 4.43 -6.98 12.15
N ASN A 36 3.34 -6.31 11.78
CA ASN A 36 2.98 -4.97 12.27
C ASN A 36 1.46 -4.84 12.37
N SER A 37 1.00 -4.11 13.37
CA SER A 37 -0.42 -3.80 13.55
C SER A 37 -0.59 -2.31 13.78
N LEU A 38 -1.67 -1.74 13.25
CA LEU A 38 -1.97 -0.32 13.36
C LEU A 38 -3.15 -0.09 14.31
N SER A 39 -3.05 0.89 15.19
CA SER A 39 -4.18 1.31 16.01
C SER A 39 -5.27 1.92 15.13
N LYS A 40 -6.51 1.51 15.38
CA LYS A 40 -7.67 2.08 14.70
C LYS A 40 -7.75 3.59 14.97
N PRO A 41 -7.83 4.44 13.94
CA PRO A 41 -8.06 5.87 14.11
C PRO A 41 -9.37 6.12 14.86
N LYS A 42 -9.35 7.08 15.79
CA LYS A 42 -10.54 7.41 16.61
C LYS A 42 -11.72 7.91 15.77
N ASN A 43 -11.44 8.67 14.72
CA ASN A 43 -12.43 9.29 13.85
C ASN A 43 -12.15 8.89 12.40
N LEU A 44 -12.72 7.75 11.96
CA LEU A 44 -12.67 7.35 10.56
C LEU A 44 -13.71 8.14 9.77
N PRO A 45 -13.32 8.82 8.68
CA PRO A 45 -14.28 9.47 7.78
C PRO A 45 -15.21 8.46 7.11
N GLU A 46 -16.36 8.94 6.66
CA GLU A 46 -17.27 8.14 5.83
C GLU A 46 -16.61 7.78 4.49
N ILE A 47 -16.97 6.60 3.98
CA ILE A 47 -16.54 6.16 2.66
C ILE A 47 -17.49 6.74 1.62
N ASP A 48 -16.96 7.41 0.61
CA ASP A 48 -17.75 7.74 -0.58
C ASP A 48 -17.87 6.50 -1.49
N LEU A 49 -19.02 5.83 -1.41
CA LEU A 49 -19.36 4.68 -2.26
C LEU A 49 -19.80 5.09 -3.68
N ASN A 50 -20.08 6.36 -3.88
CA ASN A 50 -20.58 6.90 -5.16
C ASN A 50 -19.50 7.50 -6.05
N ILE A 51 -18.24 7.36 -5.68
CA ILE A 51 -17.12 7.97 -6.43
C ILE A 51 -17.14 7.61 -7.92
N CYS A 52 -17.49 6.37 -8.26
CA CYS A 52 -17.62 5.93 -9.66
C CYS A 52 -18.86 6.52 -10.35
N LYS A 53 -19.88 6.92 -9.60
CA LYS A 53 -21.08 7.57 -10.16
C LYS A 53 -20.87 9.07 -10.31
N ASN A 54 -20.15 9.67 -9.37
CA ASN A 54 -19.87 11.10 -9.32
C ASN A 54 -18.73 11.49 -10.25
N ASN A 55 -17.70 10.63 -10.36
CA ASN A 55 -16.59 10.81 -11.28
C ASN A 55 -16.85 10.00 -12.55
N LYS A 56 -17.06 10.69 -13.69
CA LYS A 56 -17.20 10.05 -15.00
C LYS A 56 -15.95 9.28 -15.44
N THR A 57 -14.84 9.45 -14.74
CA THR A 57 -13.52 8.88 -15.07
C THR A 57 -12.99 8.08 -13.90
N PHE A 58 -12.58 6.84 -14.15
CA PHE A 58 -11.91 6.01 -13.15
C PHE A 58 -10.60 6.68 -12.72
N THR A 59 -10.37 6.75 -11.42
CA THR A 59 -9.20 7.43 -10.88
C THR A 59 -8.40 6.46 -10.02
N PHE A 60 -7.13 6.32 -10.35
CA PHE A 60 -6.14 5.69 -9.49
C PHE A 60 -5.58 6.71 -8.49
N GLY A 61 -5.06 6.23 -7.37
CA GLY A 61 -4.44 7.11 -6.38
C GLY A 61 -3.19 6.50 -5.76
N SER A 62 -2.24 7.33 -5.34
CA SER A 62 -1.14 6.93 -4.47
C SER A 62 -0.81 8.04 -3.49
N LEU A 63 -0.82 7.71 -2.20
CA LEU A 63 -0.50 8.64 -1.13
C LEU A 63 0.89 8.35 -0.52
N SER A 64 1.68 7.56 -1.23
CA SER A 64 3.05 7.23 -0.86
C SER A 64 3.99 8.43 -0.99
N ASN A 65 5.04 8.46 -0.19
CA ASN A 65 6.11 9.44 -0.37
C ASN A 65 6.68 9.35 -1.80
N PHE A 66 6.83 10.49 -2.45
CA PHE A 66 7.33 10.58 -3.83
C PHE A 66 8.72 9.98 -4.03
N GLN A 67 9.54 9.92 -2.98
CA GLN A 67 10.85 9.25 -3.00
C GLN A 67 10.75 7.72 -3.21
N LYS A 68 9.57 7.12 -2.97
CA LYS A 68 9.31 5.70 -3.24
C LYS A 68 8.91 5.43 -4.69
N ILE A 69 8.57 6.47 -5.45
CA ILE A 69 8.14 6.33 -6.85
C ILE A 69 9.40 6.15 -7.70
N SER A 70 9.73 4.89 -7.96
CA SER A 70 10.89 4.50 -8.78
C SER A 70 10.67 4.79 -10.27
N VAL A 71 11.72 4.66 -11.08
CA VAL A 71 11.61 4.78 -12.53
C VAL A 71 10.71 3.69 -13.10
N GLU A 72 10.82 2.47 -12.58
CA GLU A 72 9.99 1.31 -12.95
C GLU A 72 8.52 1.56 -12.62
N THR A 73 8.26 2.10 -11.42
CA THR A 73 6.89 2.51 -11.03
C THR A 73 6.31 3.54 -12.01
N ILE A 74 7.09 4.57 -12.39
CA ILE A 74 6.65 5.58 -13.37
C ILE A 74 6.31 4.92 -14.71
N LYS A 75 7.16 4.02 -15.24
CA LYS A 75 6.91 3.34 -16.51
C LYS A 75 5.62 2.53 -16.51
N VAL A 76 5.42 1.72 -15.46
CA VAL A 76 4.20 0.89 -15.37
C VAL A 76 2.95 1.75 -15.22
N TRP A 77 2.97 2.77 -14.35
CA TRP A 77 1.84 3.67 -14.19
C TRP A 77 1.55 4.48 -15.45
N SER A 78 2.59 4.89 -16.19
CA SER A 78 2.44 5.56 -17.48
C SER A 78 1.77 4.66 -18.52
N ASN A 79 2.17 3.40 -18.59
CA ASN A 79 1.52 2.42 -19.46
C ASN A 79 0.03 2.24 -19.12
N ILE A 80 -0.31 2.18 -17.83
CA ILE A 80 -1.71 2.11 -17.38
C ILE A 80 -2.49 3.35 -17.88
N LEU A 81 -1.94 4.54 -17.64
CA LEU A 81 -2.60 5.80 -18.02
C LEU A 81 -2.73 5.96 -19.54
N ASN A 82 -1.73 5.55 -20.30
CA ASN A 82 -1.74 5.66 -21.77
C ASN A 82 -2.77 4.69 -22.41
N ASN A 83 -3.03 3.54 -21.76
CA ASN A 83 -3.95 2.52 -22.26
C ASN A 83 -5.35 2.55 -21.64
N THR A 84 -5.64 3.56 -20.81
CA THR A 84 -6.96 3.73 -20.17
C THR A 84 -7.43 5.18 -20.25
N ASN A 85 -8.74 5.39 -20.15
CA ASN A 85 -9.28 6.72 -19.88
C ASN A 85 -9.39 6.96 -18.38
N SER A 86 -8.26 6.84 -17.66
CA SER A 86 -8.19 7.04 -16.22
C SER A 86 -7.34 8.25 -15.85
N LYS A 87 -7.45 8.68 -14.61
CA LYS A 87 -6.60 9.69 -13.97
C LYS A 87 -5.76 9.06 -12.87
N LEU A 88 -4.70 9.75 -12.48
CA LEU A 88 -3.85 9.41 -11.34
C LEU A 88 -3.77 10.59 -10.38
N ILE A 89 -4.16 10.37 -9.14
CA ILE A 89 -4.00 11.33 -8.05
C ILE A 89 -2.79 10.92 -7.21
N LEU A 90 -1.87 11.86 -7.03
CA LEU A 90 -0.69 11.69 -6.19
C LEU A 90 -0.73 12.72 -5.06
N LYS A 91 -0.45 12.27 -3.84
CA LYS A 91 -0.33 13.16 -2.68
C LYS A 91 0.87 12.73 -1.84
N SER A 92 1.78 13.66 -1.65
CA SER A 92 2.94 13.43 -0.80
C SER A 92 2.61 13.53 0.69
N SER A 93 3.40 12.82 1.49
CA SER A 93 3.42 12.95 2.96
C SER A 93 4.33 14.10 3.44
N ILE A 94 5.10 14.71 2.56
CA ILE A 94 6.06 15.78 2.86
C ILE A 94 5.57 17.07 2.22
N ASN A 95 5.82 18.22 2.86
CA ASN A 95 5.64 19.51 2.22
C ASN A 95 6.58 19.59 1.01
N ASN A 96 6.00 19.64 -0.18
CA ASN A 96 6.77 19.55 -1.41
C ASN A 96 7.23 20.91 -1.87
N SER A 97 8.50 20.97 -2.25
CA SER A 97 8.93 22.03 -3.13
C SER A 97 8.26 21.89 -4.50
N ASN A 98 8.03 23.02 -5.17
CA ASN A 98 7.54 23.00 -6.55
C ASN A 98 8.44 22.16 -7.49
N ASP A 99 9.73 22.07 -7.16
CA ASP A 99 10.72 21.29 -7.91
C ASP A 99 10.44 19.78 -7.87
N LEU A 100 10.00 19.23 -6.73
CA LEU A 100 9.64 17.80 -6.65
C LEU A 100 8.42 17.48 -7.51
N LYS A 101 7.40 18.35 -7.48
CA LYS A 101 6.23 18.18 -8.34
C LYS A 101 6.62 18.29 -9.82
N LYS A 102 7.39 19.32 -10.18
CA LYS A 102 7.87 19.51 -11.54
C LYS A 102 8.65 18.30 -12.03
N ASN A 103 9.60 17.80 -11.26
CA ASN A 103 10.39 16.61 -11.58
C ASN A 103 9.49 15.38 -11.79
N LEU A 104 8.45 15.22 -10.97
CA LEU A 104 7.51 14.11 -11.10
C LEU A 104 6.70 14.22 -12.40
N TYR A 105 6.17 15.40 -12.73
CA TYR A 105 5.49 15.65 -14.01
C TYR A 105 6.42 15.38 -15.21
N GLU A 106 7.67 15.85 -15.16
CA GLU A 106 8.65 15.62 -16.23
C GLU A 106 8.93 14.14 -16.47
N LYS A 107 8.94 13.31 -15.40
CA LYS A 107 9.11 11.86 -15.55
C LYS A 107 7.93 11.22 -16.31
N PHE A 108 6.70 11.60 -15.99
CA PHE A 108 5.51 11.11 -16.73
C PHE A 108 5.44 11.64 -18.17
N LEU A 109 5.85 12.87 -18.40
CA LEU A 109 5.93 13.46 -19.76
C LEU A 109 6.91 12.69 -20.64
N LYS A 110 8.06 12.26 -20.10
CA LYS A 110 9.03 11.41 -20.83
C LYS A 110 8.44 10.06 -21.27
N GLU A 111 7.45 9.58 -20.54
CA GLU A 111 6.70 8.36 -20.87
C GLU A 111 5.41 8.67 -21.68
N ASN A 112 5.30 9.86 -22.28
CA ASN A 112 4.19 10.32 -23.12
C ASN A 112 2.82 10.37 -22.44
N VAL A 113 2.77 10.53 -21.12
CA VAL A 113 1.50 10.69 -20.41
C VAL A 113 0.98 12.11 -20.57
N ASN A 114 -0.31 12.26 -20.96
CA ASN A 114 -0.97 13.56 -20.97
C ASN A 114 -1.02 14.13 -19.54
N PRO A 115 -0.45 15.34 -19.29
CA PRO A 115 -0.43 15.96 -17.95
C PRO A 115 -1.80 16.12 -17.32
N GLU A 116 -2.87 16.28 -18.11
CA GLU A 116 -4.26 16.40 -17.59
C GLU A 116 -4.77 15.14 -16.89
N LYS A 117 -4.09 14.00 -17.07
CA LYS A 117 -4.38 12.75 -16.38
C LYS A 117 -3.77 12.66 -14.99
N ILE A 118 -2.89 13.59 -14.61
CA ILE A 118 -2.15 13.53 -13.35
C ILE A 118 -2.47 14.75 -12.50
N GLU A 119 -2.90 14.50 -11.28
CA GLU A 119 -3.16 15.53 -10.28
C GLU A 119 -2.22 15.31 -9.08
N VAL A 120 -1.40 16.30 -8.75
CA VAL A 120 -0.42 16.23 -7.65
C VAL A 120 -0.80 17.20 -6.54
N PHE A 121 -1.03 16.67 -5.36
CA PHE A 121 -1.45 17.41 -4.18
C PHE A 121 -0.36 17.46 -3.11
N ASP A 122 -0.38 18.54 -2.34
CA ASP A 122 0.47 18.70 -1.17
C ASP A 122 -0.04 17.91 0.03
N ARG A 123 0.81 17.79 1.03
CA ARG A 123 0.42 17.28 2.34
C ARG A 123 -0.73 18.10 2.93
N VAL A 124 -1.66 17.41 3.58
CA VAL A 124 -2.65 18.02 4.46
C VAL A 124 -2.25 17.76 5.90
N GLU A 125 -2.43 18.77 6.77
CA GLU A 125 -1.96 18.71 8.16
C GLU A 125 -2.82 17.82 9.06
N ASN A 126 -4.11 17.74 8.76
CA ASN A 126 -5.08 17.06 9.60
C ASN A 126 -5.27 15.59 9.15
N GLN A 127 -5.20 14.64 10.11
CA GLN A 127 -5.36 13.22 9.83
C GLN A 127 -6.73 12.89 9.21
N LYS A 128 -7.82 13.54 9.65
CA LYS A 128 -9.14 13.34 9.07
C LYS A 128 -9.14 13.71 7.59
N ASN A 129 -8.66 14.91 7.25
CA ASN A 129 -8.57 15.39 5.87
C ASN A 129 -7.63 14.50 5.04
N HIS A 130 -6.57 13.96 5.67
CA HIS A 130 -5.69 12.99 5.00
C HIS A 130 -6.44 11.72 4.63
N LEU A 131 -7.22 11.15 5.52
CA LEU A 131 -8.01 9.97 5.25
C LEU A 131 -9.15 10.24 4.25
N GLU A 132 -9.84 11.38 4.36
CA GLU A 132 -10.88 11.77 3.39
C GLU A 132 -10.35 11.86 1.95
N PHE A 133 -9.03 12.07 1.80
CA PHE A 133 -8.40 12.14 0.49
C PHE A 133 -8.53 10.82 -0.31
N TYR A 134 -8.61 9.68 0.37
CA TYR A 134 -8.86 8.39 -0.27
C TYR A 134 -10.23 8.34 -0.98
N ASN A 135 -11.17 9.20 -0.62
CA ASN A 135 -12.45 9.32 -1.31
C ASN A 135 -12.36 9.98 -2.69
N LYS A 136 -11.18 10.44 -3.12
CA LYS A 136 -10.99 11.06 -4.44
C LYS A 136 -10.66 10.05 -5.55
N PHE A 137 -10.38 8.79 -5.22
CA PHE A 137 -9.99 7.77 -6.19
C PHE A 137 -10.62 6.40 -5.90
N ASN A 138 -10.53 5.49 -6.86
CA ASN A 138 -11.20 4.18 -6.84
C ASN A 138 -10.30 3.08 -6.29
N LEU A 139 -9.03 3.08 -6.70
CA LEU A 139 -8.04 2.05 -6.43
C LEU A 139 -6.69 2.69 -6.11
N THR A 140 -6.01 2.20 -5.07
CA THR A 140 -4.64 2.62 -4.77
C THR A 140 -3.65 1.84 -5.63
N LEU A 141 -2.74 2.55 -6.29
CA LEU A 141 -1.54 1.98 -6.89
C LEU A 141 -0.38 2.11 -5.91
N ASP A 142 0.13 0.97 -5.45
CA ASP A 142 1.27 0.94 -4.54
C ASP A 142 2.58 1.05 -5.30
N THR A 143 3.57 1.67 -4.67
CA THR A 143 4.92 1.83 -5.23
C THR A 143 5.74 0.56 -5.10
N PHE A 144 6.70 0.37 -5.99
CA PHE A 144 7.66 -0.72 -5.94
C PHE A 144 9.07 -0.27 -6.39
N PRO A 145 10.14 -0.90 -5.97
CA PRO A 145 10.20 -2.10 -5.10
C PRO A 145 9.92 -1.81 -3.61
N TYR A 146 9.68 -0.57 -3.23
CA TYR A 146 9.41 -0.18 -1.84
C TYR A 146 7.94 0.24 -1.66
N PRO A 147 7.07 -0.67 -1.18
CA PRO A 147 5.64 -0.44 -1.05
C PRO A 147 5.29 0.50 0.11
N GLY A 148 4.03 0.88 0.15
CA GLY A 148 3.41 1.50 1.32
C GLY A 148 3.30 0.51 2.48
N VAL A 149 3.20 1.04 3.70
CA VAL A 149 2.79 0.29 4.89
C VAL A 149 1.62 1.05 5.52
N THR A 150 1.86 2.16 6.19
CA THR A 150 0.80 2.98 6.78
C THR A 150 -0.25 3.40 5.75
N THR A 151 0.19 3.85 4.57
CA THR A 151 -0.72 4.25 3.49
C THR A 151 -1.55 3.09 2.94
N SER A 152 -1.04 1.85 2.99
CA SER A 152 -1.79 0.65 2.59
C SER A 152 -2.84 0.27 3.63
N PHE A 153 -2.53 0.37 4.92
CA PHE A 153 -3.52 0.25 6.01
C PHE A 153 -4.62 1.32 5.90
N GLU A 154 -4.24 2.57 5.68
CA GLU A 154 -5.19 3.67 5.51
C GLU A 154 -6.09 3.47 4.29
N SER A 155 -5.53 2.97 3.19
CA SER A 155 -6.27 2.66 1.96
C SER A 155 -7.43 1.71 2.25
N VAL A 156 -7.15 0.57 2.89
CA VAL A 156 -8.19 -0.43 3.19
C VAL A 156 -9.18 0.05 4.24
N LEU A 157 -8.74 0.85 5.22
CA LEU A 157 -9.62 1.51 6.18
C LEU A 157 -10.57 2.50 5.51
N MET A 158 -10.14 3.13 4.42
CA MET A 158 -10.98 4.01 3.60
C MET A 158 -11.71 3.24 2.48
N GLY A 159 -11.76 1.91 2.58
CA GLY A 159 -12.48 1.06 1.64
C GLY A 159 -11.89 1.06 0.23
N LYS A 160 -10.61 1.42 0.10
CA LYS A 160 -9.91 1.41 -1.19
C LYS A 160 -8.97 0.22 -1.24
N PRO A 161 -9.23 -0.78 -2.10
CA PRO A 161 -8.25 -1.83 -2.33
C PRO A 161 -6.97 -1.23 -2.90
N PHE A 162 -5.83 -1.88 -2.68
CA PHE A 162 -4.56 -1.44 -3.24
C PHE A 162 -3.88 -2.56 -4.01
N LEU A 163 -3.43 -2.22 -5.21
CA LEU A 163 -2.63 -3.11 -6.04
C LEU A 163 -1.16 -2.93 -5.66
N THR A 164 -0.52 -4.00 -5.24
CA THR A 164 0.90 -4.02 -4.85
C THR A 164 1.66 -5.06 -5.66
N MET A 165 2.97 -4.93 -5.75
CA MET A 165 3.83 -5.91 -6.39
C MET A 165 4.64 -6.70 -5.36
N ARG A 166 4.66 -8.02 -5.52
CA ARG A 166 5.52 -8.91 -4.73
C ARG A 166 6.99 -8.59 -5.00
N GLY A 167 7.78 -8.50 -3.95
CA GLY A 167 9.21 -8.31 -4.06
C GLY A 167 10.03 -9.50 -3.59
N ASN A 168 11.36 -9.28 -3.49
CA ASN A 168 12.33 -10.34 -3.20
C ASN A 168 12.91 -10.26 -1.77
N ASN A 169 12.46 -9.33 -0.94
CA ASN A 169 12.97 -9.15 0.41
C ASN A 169 11.86 -8.60 1.34
N PHE A 170 12.15 -8.57 2.63
CA PHE A 170 11.24 -8.08 3.66
C PHE A 170 10.52 -6.78 3.27
N ASN A 171 11.30 -5.71 2.96
CA ASN A 171 10.71 -4.39 2.71
C ASN A 171 9.80 -4.39 1.48
N SER A 172 10.14 -5.14 0.45
CA SER A 172 9.39 -5.18 -0.81
C SER A 172 8.15 -6.08 -0.77
N ARG A 173 7.96 -6.85 0.32
CA ARG A 173 6.79 -7.73 0.52
C ARG A 173 5.77 -7.20 1.52
N CYS A 174 5.98 -6.01 2.10
CA CYS A 174 5.05 -5.46 3.08
C CYS A 174 3.62 -5.35 2.54
N GLY A 175 3.42 -4.89 1.31
CA GLY A 175 2.10 -4.84 0.67
C GLY A 175 1.51 -6.24 0.42
N GLU A 176 2.35 -7.22 0.04
CA GLU A 176 1.94 -8.62 -0.09
C GLU A 176 1.40 -9.18 1.22
N SER A 177 2.12 -9.02 2.34
CA SER A 177 1.67 -9.50 3.64
C SER A 177 0.35 -8.87 4.08
N ILE A 178 0.17 -7.57 3.89
CA ILE A 178 -1.10 -6.88 4.18
C ILE A 178 -2.24 -7.48 3.36
N ASN A 179 -2.07 -7.61 2.05
CA ASN A 179 -3.11 -8.15 1.16
C ASN A 179 -3.44 -9.62 1.42
N ILE A 180 -2.46 -10.44 1.80
CA ILE A 180 -2.70 -11.84 2.19
C ILE A 180 -3.57 -11.90 3.45
N ASN A 181 -3.26 -11.11 4.47
CA ASN A 181 -4.04 -11.03 5.71
C ASN A 181 -5.48 -10.52 5.51
N LEU A 182 -5.73 -9.85 4.39
CA LEU A 182 -7.07 -9.39 3.97
C LEU A 182 -7.74 -10.32 2.96
N GLY A 183 -7.11 -11.43 2.57
CA GLY A 183 -7.64 -12.32 1.52
C GLY A 183 -7.63 -11.68 0.11
N LEU A 184 -6.94 -10.57 -0.08
CA LEU A 184 -6.89 -9.81 -1.33
C LEU A 184 -5.77 -10.30 -2.28
N LYS A 185 -5.66 -11.61 -2.49
CA LYS A 185 -4.59 -12.21 -3.30
C LYS A 185 -4.59 -11.72 -4.76
N ASP A 186 -5.76 -11.42 -5.32
CA ASP A 186 -5.88 -10.88 -6.68
C ASP A 186 -5.21 -9.49 -6.83
N PHE A 187 -5.00 -8.77 -5.72
CA PHE A 187 -4.35 -7.47 -5.69
C PHE A 187 -2.83 -7.53 -5.44
N ILE A 188 -2.23 -8.72 -5.60
CA ILE A 188 -0.78 -8.92 -5.50
C ILE A 188 -0.26 -9.30 -6.89
N ALA A 189 0.51 -8.42 -7.50
CA ALA A 189 1.17 -8.68 -8.77
C ALA A 189 2.51 -9.42 -8.55
N THR A 190 2.88 -10.27 -9.49
CA THR A 190 4.14 -11.04 -9.45
C THR A 190 5.30 -10.30 -10.10
N ASP A 191 5.01 -9.45 -11.07
CA ASP A 191 5.95 -8.64 -11.84
C ASP A 191 5.27 -7.40 -12.43
N GLU A 192 6.02 -6.58 -13.17
CA GLU A 192 5.53 -5.35 -13.76
C GLU A 192 4.42 -5.57 -14.78
N ASN A 193 4.49 -6.64 -15.56
CA ASN A 193 3.48 -6.98 -16.55
C ASN A 193 2.17 -7.42 -15.88
N ASP A 194 2.26 -8.30 -14.87
CA ASP A 194 1.09 -8.73 -14.09
C ASP A 194 0.46 -7.55 -13.32
N TYR A 195 1.29 -6.60 -12.85
CA TYR A 195 0.79 -5.37 -12.23
C TYR A 195 -0.02 -4.53 -13.23
N TYR A 196 0.51 -4.33 -14.44
CA TYR A 196 -0.17 -3.62 -15.51
C TYR A 196 -1.50 -4.31 -15.87
N GLU A 197 -1.49 -5.62 -16.14
CA GLU A 197 -2.69 -6.38 -16.54
C GLU A 197 -3.76 -6.35 -15.44
N LYS A 198 -3.38 -6.50 -14.17
CA LYS A 198 -4.30 -6.38 -13.04
C LYS A 198 -4.91 -4.98 -12.94
N ALA A 199 -4.12 -3.93 -13.12
CA ALA A 199 -4.64 -2.57 -13.13
C ALA A 199 -5.66 -2.35 -14.24
N LEU A 200 -5.41 -2.86 -15.45
CA LEU A 200 -6.37 -2.82 -16.57
C LEU A 200 -7.64 -3.62 -16.27
N LYS A 201 -7.53 -4.80 -15.67
CA LYS A 201 -8.67 -5.61 -15.26
C LYS A 201 -9.54 -4.85 -14.26
N PHE A 202 -8.94 -4.26 -13.21
CA PHE A 202 -9.68 -3.50 -12.20
C PHE A 202 -10.28 -2.21 -12.76
N TYR A 203 -9.63 -1.57 -13.71
CA TYR A 203 -10.21 -0.45 -14.45
C TYR A 203 -11.48 -0.86 -15.21
N LYS A 204 -11.45 -1.99 -15.90
CA LYS A 204 -12.62 -2.53 -16.63
C LYS A 204 -13.74 -2.95 -15.64
N ASP A 205 -13.37 -3.52 -14.49
CA ASP A 205 -14.28 -3.99 -13.44
C ASP A 205 -14.61 -2.90 -12.39
N SER A 206 -14.62 -1.63 -12.78
CA SER A 206 -14.76 -0.47 -11.89
C SER A 206 -15.98 -0.56 -10.94
N ASN A 207 -17.09 -1.12 -11.40
CA ASN A 207 -18.28 -1.35 -10.58
C ASN A 207 -18.03 -2.35 -9.43
N LYS A 208 -17.22 -3.38 -9.67
CA LYS A 208 -16.82 -4.36 -8.65
C LYS A 208 -15.94 -3.70 -7.59
N ILE A 209 -14.95 -2.91 -8.04
CA ILE A 209 -14.05 -2.15 -7.15
C ILE A 209 -14.85 -1.23 -6.23
N SER A 210 -15.81 -0.48 -6.77
CA SER A 210 -16.65 0.43 -5.97
C SER A 210 -17.50 -0.28 -4.92
N LYS A 211 -18.04 -1.45 -5.25
CA LYS A 211 -18.88 -2.24 -4.33
C LYS A 211 -18.07 -2.86 -3.18
N MET A 212 -16.79 -3.06 -3.34
CA MET A 212 -15.94 -3.64 -2.30
C MET A 212 -15.76 -2.73 -1.08
N GLY A 213 -15.91 -1.41 -1.24
CA GLY A 213 -15.44 -0.42 -0.27
C GLY A 213 -15.93 -0.66 1.17
N GLN A 214 -17.25 -0.78 1.38
CA GLN A 214 -17.80 -0.98 2.72
C GLN A 214 -17.36 -2.32 3.32
N GLN A 215 -17.47 -3.40 2.55
CA GLN A 215 -17.07 -4.74 2.99
C GLN A 215 -15.58 -4.81 3.29
N LEU A 216 -14.73 -4.14 2.49
CA LEU A 216 -13.30 -4.09 2.70
C LEU A 216 -12.96 -3.39 4.02
N ARG A 217 -13.59 -2.25 4.32
CA ARG A 217 -13.42 -1.58 5.61
C ARG A 217 -13.81 -2.47 6.79
N GLU A 218 -14.98 -3.08 6.74
CA GLU A 218 -15.45 -3.98 7.80
C GLU A 218 -14.50 -5.16 7.98
N HIS A 219 -14.04 -5.74 6.87
CA HIS A 219 -13.08 -6.83 6.90
C HIS A 219 -11.74 -6.39 7.52
N ALA A 220 -11.21 -5.24 7.11
CA ALA A 220 -9.97 -4.69 7.66
C ALA A 220 -10.07 -4.42 9.17
N LEU A 221 -11.20 -3.85 9.63
CA LEU A 221 -11.45 -3.56 11.04
C LEU A 221 -11.49 -4.81 11.93
N ASN A 222 -11.84 -5.97 11.36
CA ASN A 222 -11.93 -7.26 12.05
C ASN A 222 -10.74 -8.19 11.75
N SER A 223 -9.76 -7.72 10.99
CA SER A 223 -8.57 -8.48 10.61
C SER A 223 -7.43 -8.35 11.63
N PRO A 224 -6.40 -9.22 11.55
CA PRO A 224 -5.19 -9.09 12.36
C PRO A 224 -4.46 -7.75 12.20
N LEU A 225 -4.69 -7.03 11.09
CA LEU A 225 -4.07 -5.74 10.81
C LEU A 225 -4.35 -4.70 11.90
N LEU A 226 -5.52 -4.75 12.53
CA LEU A 226 -6.00 -3.76 13.50
C LEU A 226 -6.29 -4.35 14.87
N ASP A 227 -6.03 -5.64 15.07
CA ASP A 227 -6.11 -6.28 16.39
C ASP A 227 -4.82 -6.06 17.18
N VAL A 228 -4.63 -4.81 17.60
CA VAL A 228 -3.46 -4.40 18.40
C VAL A 228 -3.34 -5.19 19.70
N LYS A 229 -4.46 -5.62 20.30
CA LYS A 229 -4.44 -6.40 21.55
C LYS A 229 -3.84 -7.78 21.32
N LYS A 230 -4.31 -8.50 20.29
CA LYS A 230 -3.76 -9.80 19.88
C LYS A 230 -2.30 -9.65 19.47
N PHE A 231 -1.98 -8.65 18.65
CA PHE A 231 -0.61 -8.38 18.22
C PHE A 231 0.31 -8.15 19.43
N SER A 232 -0.05 -7.26 20.34
CA SER A 232 0.75 -6.94 21.54
C SER A 232 0.95 -8.17 22.42
N LYS A 233 -0.09 -8.98 22.62
CA LYS A 233 0.03 -10.24 23.38
C LYS A 233 1.03 -11.18 22.71
N ASN A 234 0.85 -11.48 21.43
CA ASN A 234 1.75 -12.37 20.68
C ASN A 234 3.20 -11.86 20.70
N PHE A 235 3.37 -10.55 20.54
CA PHE A 235 4.69 -9.92 20.60
C PHE A 235 5.36 -10.09 21.98
N TYR A 236 4.59 -9.82 23.03
CA TYR A 236 5.08 -10.01 24.40
C TYR A 236 5.44 -11.47 24.69
N ASP A 237 4.58 -12.41 24.30
CA ASP A 237 4.82 -13.84 24.47
C ASP A 237 6.14 -14.25 23.77
N LYS A 238 6.41 -13.75 22.55
CA LYS A 238 7.65 -14.00 21.84
C LYS A 238 8.88 -13.39 22.52
N LEU A 239 8.78 -12.20 23.05
CA LEU A 239 9.87 -11.61 23.84
C LEU A 239 10.14 -12.40 25.13
N TYR A 240 9.08 -12.87 25.80
CA TYR A 240 9.21 -13.67 27.00
C TYR A 240 9.86 -15.03 26.71
N GLU A 241 9.48 -15.71 25.62
CA GLU A 241 10.15 -16.94 25.16
C GLU A 241 11.67 -16.73 24.98
N ILE A 242 12.08 -15.63 24.35
CA ILE A 242 13.49 -15.28 24.16
C ILE A 242 14.18 -15.06 25.50
N TYR A 243 13.59 -14.26 26.38
CA TYR A 243 14.17 -13.95 27.68
C TYR A 243 14.39 -15.20 28.54
N THR A 244 13.46 -16.15 28.51
CA THR A 244 13.55 -17.39 29.30
C THR A 244 14.42 -18.48 28.67
N SER A 245 14.82 -18.32 27.39
CA SER A 245 15.71 -19.26 26.69
C SER A 245 17.19 -18.89 26.80
N HIS A 246 17.51 -17.81 27.48
CA HIS A 246 18.86 -17.37 27.85
C HIS A 246 19.09 -17.52 29.34
#